data_f5c8c012c9cd3bfa9cbb7c3182ef7697
#
_entry.id   f5c8c012c9cd3bfa9cbb7c3182ef7697
#
_cell.length_a   1.000
_cell.length_b   1.000
_cell.length_c   1.000
_cell.angle_alpha   90.00
_cell.angle_beta   90.00
_cell.angle_gamma   90.00
#
_symmetry.space_group_name_H-M   'P 1'
#
loop_
_entity.id
_entity.type
_entity.pdbx_description
1 polymer ?
#
loop_
_entity_poly.entity_id
_entity_poly.type
_entity_poly.pdbx_seq_one_letter_code
_entity_poly.pdbx_strand_id
1 'polypeptide(L)'
;MENNNFEVVSVSPATEEIPEDIDVLIWVAPINDPDQDVLDKLDAFLSDNEEKTLLYFADTTQPVLPRLEAFLEKWGIAVEPSSVIETDNRKIINSNPYFSTTQIENTELTDTMTDISIPLTMPFARPLDTVFETNMDISTSVLLQSSETTSVIPYESESDLENWTPEEYGPFSLAILSKKSFEDGKTSQIVAYGSSVSLSDSLLSSGSFSNADYYLSVLNTLTHRENVIAIQSKTLGGQELGLNTAQVFLIGLSFMIAVPIITLGFGMYLWLKRRNA
;
A
#
# COMPACT_ATOMS: atom_id res chain seq x y z
N MET A 1 -4.97 14.99 -3.65
CA MET A 1 -5.71 15.51 -2.47
C MET A 1 -6.42 16.82 -2.80
N GLU A 2 -5.74 17.88 -3.22
CA GLU A 2 -6.36 19.18 -3.57
C GLU A 2 -7.50 19.06 -4.60
N ASN A 3 -7.37 18.18 -5.60
CA ASN A 3 -8.44 17.92 -6.58
C ASN A 3 -9.73 17.32 -5.98
N ASN A 4 -9.68 16.85 -4.74
CA ASN A 4 -10.81 16.26 -3.99
C ASN A 4 -11.26 17.15 -2.84
N ASN A 5 -11.01 18.46 -2.93
CA ASN A 5 -11.40 19.48 -1.95
C ASN A 5 -10.80 19.29 -0.53
N PHE A 6 -9.60 18.71 -0.42
CA PHE A 6 -8.81 18.77 0.80
C PHE A 6 -7.89 19.98 0.76
N GLU A 7 -7.85 20.75 1.83
CA GLU A 7 -6.83 21.76 2.04
C GLU A 7 -5.57 21.06 2.54
N VAL A 8 -4.45 21.26 1.86
CA VAL A 8 -3.19 20.59 2.19
C VAL A 8 -2.16 21.65 2.56
N VAL A 9 -1.65 21.55 3.79
CA VAL A 9 -0.59 22.40 4.30
C VAL A 9 0.65 21.57 4.60
N SER A 10 1.83 22.13 4.36
CA SER A 10 3.09 21.49 4.72
C SER A 10 3.55 22.02 6.06
N VAL A 11 3.84 21.11 6.99
CA VAL A 11 4.28 21.45 8.34
C VAL A 11 5.65 20.81 8.60
N SER A 12 6.54 21.55 9.29
CA SER A 12 7.84 21.05 9.74
C SER A 12 7.87 21.00 11.28
N PRO A 13 7.46 19.89 11.92
CA PRO A 13 7.36 19.83 13.39
C PRO A 13 8.69 20.07 14.14
N ALA A 14 9.82 19.93 13.44
CA ALA A 14 11.15 20.27 13.99
C ALA A 14 11.34 21.78 14.24
N THR A 15 10.63 22.63 13.51
CA THR A 15 10.80 24.10 13.57
C THR A 15 9.51 24.86 13.84
N GLU A 16 8.37 24.20 13.70
CA GLU A 16 7.02 24.78 13.81
C GLU A 16 6.14 23.94 14.73
N GLU A 17 5.08 24.53 15.24
CA GLU A 17 4.02 23.78 15.91
C GLU A 17 3.07 23.15 14.87
N ILE A 18 2.46 22.03 15.22
CA ILE A 18 1.40 21.44 14.41
C ILE A 18 0.15 22.31 14.56
N PRO A 19 -0.42 22.86 13.48
CA PRO A 19 -1.63 23.70 13.58
C PRO A 19 -2.82 22.93 14.21
N GLU A 20 -3.57 23.60 15.07
CA GLU A 20 -4.71 23.00 15.80
C GLU A 20 -5.85 22.58 14.88
N ASP A 21 -6.01 23.24 13.73
CA ASP A 21 -7.07 23.03 12.74
C ASP A 21 -6.80 21.87 11.75
N ILE A 22 -5.71 21.12 11.93
CA ILE A 22 -5.42 19.91 11.14
C ILE A 22 -6.16 18.71 11.73
N ASP A 23 -6.92 17.99 10.91
CA ASP A 23 -7.57 16.73 11.30
C ASP A 23 -6.67 15.51 11.06
N VAL A 24 -5.91 15.53 9.97
CA VAL A 24 -5.07 14.41 9.53
C VAL A 24 -3.66 14.89 9.23
N LEU A 25 -2.68 14.32 9.94
CA LEU A 25 -1.27 14.50 9.67
C LEU A 25 -0.74 13.30 8.87
N ILE A 26 -0.06 13.56 7.74
CA ILE A 26 0.52 12.50 6.90
C ILE A 26 2.05 12.59 7.00
N TRP A 27 2.67 11.49 7.43
CA TRP A 27 4.13 11.40 7.57
C TRP A 27 4.67 10.24 6.74
N VAL A 28 5.38 10.57 5.67
CA VAL A 28 5.85 9.61 4.68
C VAL A 28 7.34 9.40 4.81
N ALA A 29 7.76 8.18 5.07
CA ALA A 29 9.12 7.67 5.02
C ALA A 29 10.20 8.60 5.60
N PRO A 30 10.11 9.03 6.87
CA PRO A 30 11.17 9.84 7.48
C PRO A 30 12.51 9.11 7.44
N ILE A 31 13.56 9.82 7.01
CA ILE A 31 14.93 9.27 6.91
C ILE A 31 15.80 9.58 8.12
N ASN A 32 15.35 10.50 8.98
CA ASN A 32 16.03 10.86 10.22
C ASN A 32 15.14 10.51 11.41
N ASP A 33 15.74 9.91 12.44
CA ASP A 33 15.05 9.63 13.68
C ASP A 33 14.67 10.95 14.38
N PRO A 34 13.37 11.21 14.61
CA PRO A 34 12.91 12.49 15.13
C PRO A 34 13.44 12.77 16.54
N ASP A 35 13.68 14.02 16.84
CA ASP A 35 14.00 14.45 18.19
C ASP A 35 12.78 14.30 19.12
N GLN A 36 13.03 14.20 20.43
CA GLN A 36 11.97 14.02 21.42
C GLN A 36 10.92 15.14 21.36
N ASP A 37 11.32 16.38 21.08
CA ASP A 37 10.41 17.51 20.93
C ASP A 37 9.37 17.30 19.81
N VAL A 38 9.79 16.71 18.69
CA VAL A 38 8.86 16.35 17.59
C VAL A 38 7.88 15.28 18.01
N LEU A 39 8.35 14.27 18.74
CA LEU A 39 7.48 13.19 19.25
C LEU A 39 6.52 13.69 20.33
N ASP A 40 6.95 14.63 21.17
CA ASP A 40 6.09 15.25 22.19
C ASP A 40 4.98 16.09 21.51
N LYS A 41 5.28 16.78 20.40
CA LYS A 41 4.27 17.49 19.59
C LYS A 41 3.27 16.53 18.93
N LEU A 42 3.75 15.38 18.42
CA LEU A 42 2.87 14.34 17.89
C LEU A 42 1.98 13.73 18.97
N ASP A 43 2.54 13.45 20.14
CA ASP A 43 1.78 12.92 21.25
C ASP A 43 0.72 13.94 21.74
N ALA A 44 1.07 15.22 21.81
CA ALA A 44 0.13 16.30 22.12
C ALA A 44 -0.99 16.37 21.06
N PHE A 45 -0.65 16.36 19.77
CA PHE A 45 -1.61 16.35 18.66
C PHE A 45 -2.60 15.20 18.76
N LEU A 46 -2.14 13.98 19.03
CA LEU A 46 -2.98 12.79 19.17
C LEU A 46 -3.70 12.68 20.52
N SER A 47 -3.32 13.47 21.51
CA SER A 47 -3.91 13.43 22.86
C SER A 47 -4.93 14.54 23.10
N ASP A 48 -5.14 15.44 22.15
CA ASP A 48 -5.96 16.65 22.31
C ASP A 48 -7.47 16.41 22.28
N ASN A 49 -7.91 15.17 22.35
CA ASN A 49 -9.34 14.81 22.44
C ASN A 49 -10.22 15.36 21.28
N GLU A 50 -9.62 15.65 20.12
CA GLU A 50 -10.27 16.27 18.96
C GLU A 50 -10.37 15.38 17.72
N GLU A 51 -10.30 14.06 17.89
CA GLU A 51 -10.40 13.08 16.79
C GLU A 51 -9.28 13.23 15.72
N LYS A 52 -8.05 13.38 16.18
CA LYS A 52 -6.87 13.58 15.32
C LYS A 52 -6.33 12.25 14.77
N THR A 53 -5.78 12.30 13.58
CA THR A 53 -5.21 11.10 12.94
C THR A 53 -3.79 11.34 12.43
N LEU A 54 -2.90 10.39 12.68
CA LEU A 54 -1.61 10.27 12.02
C LEU A 54 -1.66 9.14 10.98
N LEU A 55 -1.42 9.45 9.71
CA LEU A 55 -1.12 8.47 8.67
C LEU A 55 0.39 8.36 8.51
N TYR A 56 0.96 7.25 8.95
CA TYR A 56 2.39 6.97 8.83
C TYR A 56 2.64 5.97 7.71
N PHE A 57 3.62 6.26 6.85
CA PHE A 57 4.03 5.37 5.77
C PHE A 57 5.50 5.01 5.94
N ALA A 58 5.79 3.73 6.18
CA ALA A 58 7.14 3.20 6.20
C ALA A 58 7.68 3.00 4.76
N ASP A 59 8.99 2.79 4.66
CA ASP A 59 9.67 2.50 3.39
C ASP A 59 10.82 1.53 3.63
N THR A 60 11.09 0.64 2.68
CA THR A 60 12.20 -0.32 2.77
C THR A 60 13.58 0.34 2.73
N THR A 61 13.67 1.55 2.17
CA THR A 61 14.92 2.34 2.15
C THR A 61 15.13 3.16 3.44
N GLN A 62 14.14 3.15 4.33
CA GLN A 62 14.17 3.90 5.59
C GLN A 62 15.11 3.19 6.59
N PRO A 63 16.03 3.91 7.23
CA PRO A 63 16.84 3.32 8.30
C PRO A 63 15.97 2.97 9.51
N VAL A 64 16.52 2.18 10.42
CA VAL A 64 15.91 1.98 11.75
C VAL A 64 15.89 3.32 12.48
N LEU A 65 14.72 3.69 13.01
CA LEU A 65 14.46 4.96 13.69
C LEU A 65 14.00 4.70 15.13
N PRO A 66 14.91 4.42 16.06
CA PRO A 66 14.57 3.86 17.37
C PRO A 66 13.58 4.69 18.19
N ARG A 67 13.65 6.03 18.10
CA ARG A 67 12.73 6.91 18.84
C ARG A 67 11.33 6.90 18.23
N LEU A 68 11.24 6.94 16.90
CA LEU A 68 9.96 6.84 16.18
C LEU A 68 9.33 5.46 16.37
N GLU A 69 10.13 4.39 16.25
CA GLU A 69 9.66 3.02 16.45
C GLU A 69 9.14 2.82 17.90
N ALA A 70 9.87 3.30 18.90
CA ALA A 70 9.41 3.29 20.29
C ALA A 70 8.13 4.14 20.52
N PHE A 71 7.92 5.22 19.75
CA PHE A 71 6.67 5.97 19.78
C PHE A 71 5.51 5.16 19.20
N LEU A 72 5.71 4.51 18.05
CA LEU A 72 4.70 3.65 17.42
C LEU A 72 4.37 2.42 18.28
N GLU A 73 5.36 1.81 18.96
CA GLU A 73 5.14 0.68 19.88
C GLU A 73 4.23 1.05 21.05
N LYS A 74 4.28 2.28 21.58
CA LYS A 74 3.32 2.75 22.60
C LYS A 74 1.87 2.73 22.08
N TRP A 75 1.69 2.89 20.77
CA TRP A 75 0.42 2.78 20.08
C TRP A 75 0.13 1.34 19.59
N GLY A 76 0.96 0.36 19.97
CA GLY A 76 0.79 -1.05 19.64
C GLY A 76 1.22 -1.44 18.24
N ILE A 77 2.04 -0.62 17.56
CA ILE A 77 2.51 -0.84 16.20
C ILE A 77 4.03 -1.05 16.20
N ALA A 78 4.49 -2.20 15.74
CA ALA A 78 5.90 -2.46 15.45
C ALA A 78 6.15 -2.44 13.93
N VAL A 79 7.32 -1.93 13.53
CA VAL A 79 7.74 -1.83 12.11
C VAL A 79 8.99 -2.68 11.92
N GLU A 80 8.87 -3.79 11.22
CA GLU A 80 9.95 -4.77 11.08
C GLU A 80 11.05 -4.32 10.10
N PRO A 81 12.35 -4.57 10.40
CA PRO A 81 13.47 -4.21 9.52
C PRO A 81 13.67 -5.25 8.40
N SER A 82 12.63 -5.51 7.64
CA SER A 82 12.59 -6.49 6.56
C SER A 82 11.64 -6.04 5.46
N SER A 83 11.70 -6.72 4.31
CA SER A 83 10.82 -6.46 3.17
C SER A 83 9.94 -7.66 2.88
N VAL A 84 8.67 -7.42 2.58
CA VAL A 84 7.74 -8.46 2.13
C VAL A 84 7.96 -8.77 0.66
N ILE A 85 8.11 -10.05 0.32
CA ILE A 85 8.23 -10.52 -1.06
C ILE A 85 7.22 -11.63 -1.35
N GLU A 86 6.74 -11.68 -2.58
CA GLU A 86 5.88 -12.76 -3.07
C GLU A 86 6.76 -13.90 -3.64
N THR A 87 6.47 -15.12 -3.23
CA THR A 87 7.21 -16.32 -3.66
C THR A 87 6.48 -17.12 -4.75
N ASP A 88 5.16 -16.93 -4.92
CA ASP A 88 4.39 -17.54 -6.01
C ASP A 88 4.50 -16.68 -7.28
N ASN A 89 5.25 -17.16 -8.27
CA ASN A 89 5.45 -16.47 -9.55
C ASN A 89 4.14 -16.08 -10.27
N ARG A 90 3.01 -16.73 -9.96
CA ARG A 90 1.70 -16.42 -10.55
C ARG A 90 1.07 -15.16 -9.96
N LYS A 91 1.51 -14.74 -8.77
CA LYS A 91 1.03 -13.56 -8.04
C LYS A 91 1.97 -12.36 -8.17
N ILE A 92 3.18 -12.58 -8.66
CA ILE A 92 4.17 -11.53 -8.89
C ILE A 92 3.71 -10.63 -10.04
N ILE A 93 3.69 -9.33 -9.81
CA ILE A 93 3.34 -8.30 -10.80
C ILE A 93 4.62 -7.74 -11.42
N ASN A 94 4.63 -7.53 -12.72
CA ASN A 94 5.75 -6.96 -13.47
C ASN A 94 7.10 -7.68 -13.24
N SER A 95 7.10 -8.97 -12.96
CA SER A 95 8.31 -9.77 -12.65
C SER A 95 9.11 -9.24 -11.46
N ASN A 96 8.48 -8.47 -10.57
CA ASN A 96 9.09 -7.94 -9.37
C ASN A 96 8.51 -8.61 -8.12
N PRO A 97 9.27 -9.41 -7.36
CA PRO A 97 8.77 -10.14 -6.19
C PRO A 97 8.29 -9.22 -5.06
N TYR A 98 8.75 -7.97 -5.01
CA TYR A 98 8.26 -6.96 -4.07
C TYR A 98 6.92 -6.34 -4.48
N PHE A 99 6.33 -6.79 -5.61
CA PHE A 99 5.10 -6.25 -6.14
C PHE A 99 4.04 -7.36 -6.31
N SER A 100 3.09 -7.40 -5.40
CA SER A 100 1.96 -8.34 -5.40
C SER A 100 0.68 -7.65 -4.95
N THR A 101 -0.44 -8.35 -5.03
CA THR A 101 -1.73 -7.85 -4.54
C THR A 101 -1.83 -7.96 -3.03
N THR A 102 -2.56 -7.02 -2.44
CA THR A 102 -2.80 -6.90 -1.00
C THR A 102 -4.27 -7.22 -0.70
N GLN A 103 -4.53 -7.87 0.43
CA GLN A 103 -5.86 -8.23 0.90
C GLN A 103 -6.35 -7.20 1.93
N ILE A 104 -7.63 -6.83 1.86
CA ILE A 104 -8.29 -5.97 2.84
C ILE A 104 -8.89 -6.89 3.90
N GLU A 105 -8.39 -6.83 5.14
CA GLU A 105 -8.87 -7.63 6.26
C GLU A 105 -9.97 -6.91 7.04
N ASN A 106 -9.85 -5.60 7.19
CA ASN A 106 -10.80 -4.78 7.90
C ASN A 106 -11.28 -3.62 7.02
N THR A 107 -12.59 -3.50 6.86
CA THR A 107 -13.24 -2.50 5.99
C THR A 107 -13.63 -1.22 6.72
N GLU A 108 -13.25 -1.05 7.98
CA GLU A 108 -13.64 0.08 8.82
C GLU A 108 -13.34 1.46 8.20
N LEU A 109 -12.24 1.57 7.43
CA LEU A 109 -11.86 2.80 6.73
C LEU A 109 -12.16 2.78 5.22
N THR A 110 -12.87 1.77 4.73
CA THR A 110 -13.06 1.53 3.29
C THR A 110 -14.53 1.48 2.86
N ASP A 111 -15.44 1.92 3.71
CA ASP A 111 -16.88 1.90 3.45
C ASP A 111 -17.31 2.71 2.21
N THR A 112 -16.51 3.70 1.82
CA THR A 112 -16.79 4.54 0.65
C THR A 112 -16.07 4.06 -0.63
N MET A 113 -15.34 2.93 -0.60
CA MET A 113 -14.74 2.35 -1.82
C MET A 113 -15.82 1.95 -2.82
N THR A 114 -15.58 2.31 -4.09
CA THR A 114 -16.57 2.12 -5.17
C THR A 114 -16.48 0.74 -5.81
N ASP A 115 -15.29 0.15 -5.90
CA ASP A 115 -15.06 -1.16 -6.55
C ASP A 115 -13.97 -1.96 -5.84
N ILE A 116 -14.38 -2.90 -5.01
CA ILE A 116 -13.49 -3.81 -4.30
C ILE A 116 -12.94 -4.95 -5.17
N SER A 117 -13.39 -5.07 -6.42
CA SER A 117 -12.87 -6.09 -7.35
C SER A 117 -11.54 -5.70 -8.01
N ILE A 118 -11.21 -4.41 -7.99
CA ILE A 118 -9.92 -3.91 -8.46
C ILE A 118 -8.86 -4.18 -7.38
N PRO A 119 -7.73 -4.82 -7.74
CA PRO A 119 -6.73 -5.18 -6.75
C PRO A 119 -6.06 -3.95 -6.11
N LEU A 120 -5.85 -4.00 -4.80
CA LEU A 120 -4.99 -3.09 -4.05
C LEU A 120 -3.57 -3.65 -4.03
N THR A 121 -2.56 -2.78 -3.96
CA THR A 121 -1.16 -3.20 -3.87
C THR A 121 -0.34 -2.31 -2.93
N MET A 122 0.60 -2.95 -2.23
CA MET A 122 1.58 -2.33 -1.33
C MET A 122 2.99 -2.77 -1.72
N PRO A 123 3.55 -2.24 -2.84
CA PRO A 123 4.88 -2.66 -3.29
C PRO A 123 5.97 -2.21 -2.32
N PHE A 124 7.04 -2.99 -2.21
CA PHE A 124 8.17 -2.69 -1.33
C PHE A 124 7.73 -2.41 0.11
N ALA A 125 6.86 -3.26 0.65
CA ALA A 125 6.33 -3.08 1.98
C ALA A 125 7.25 -3.66 3.05
N ARG A 126 7.39 -2.94 4.17
CA ARG A 126 7.84 -3.47 5.45
C ARG A 126 6.67 -4.18 6.12
N PRO A 127 6.85 -5.37 6.70
CA PRO A 127 5.83 -5.98 7.52
C PRO A 127 5.65 -5.16 8.80
N LEU A 128 4.42 -5.14 9.29
CA LEU A 128 4.03 -4.50 10.54
C LEU A 128 3.50 -5.55 11.48
N ASP A 129 3.77 -5.41 12.78
CA ASP A 129 3.23 -6.29 13.81
C ASP A 129 2.43 -5.51 14.85
N THR A 130 1.41 -6.17 15.40
CA THR A 130 0.65 -5.65 16.53
C THR A 130 1.34 -6.06 17.83
N VAL A 131 1.85 -5.09 18.58
CA VAL A 131 2.49 -5.32 19.89
C VAL A 131 1.46 -5.82 20.91
N PHE A 132 0.21 -5.37 20.79
CA PHE A 132 -0.94 -5.80 21.58
C PHE A 132 -2.23 -5.55 20.81
N GLU A 133 -3.28 -6.33 21.06
CA GLU A 133 -4.63 -6.07 20.51
C GLU A 133 -5.35 -4.98 21.28
N THR A 134 -5.20 -4.95 22.60
CA THR A 134 -5.79 -3.92 23.47
C THR A 134 -4.89 -3.68 24.67
N ASN A 135 -4.61 -2.42 24.94
CA ASN A 135 -3.88 -1.98 26.14
C ASN A 135 -4.47 -0.67 26.66
N MET A 136 -5.11 -0.71 27.84
CA MET A 136 -5.84 0.41 28.42
C MET A 136 -6.91 0.98 27.46
N ASP A 137 -6.67 2.20 26.97
CA ASP A 137 -7.54 2.98 26.07
C ASP A 137 -7.17 2.83 24.58
N ILE A 138 -6.12 2.04 24.28
CA ILE A 138 -5.64 1.82 22.91
C ILE A 138 -6.02 0.41 22.44
N SER A 139 -6.56 0.32 21.23
CA SER A 139 -6.83 -0.94 20.53
C SER A 139 -6.22 -0.92 19.15
N THR A 140 -5.71 -2.08 18.70
CA THR A 140 -5.11 -2.24 17.37
C THR A 140 -5.88 -3.26 16.54
N SER A 141 -5.93 -3.02 15.24
CA SER A 141 -6.50 -3.95 14.26
C SER A 141 -5.73 -3.91 12.95
N VAL A 142 -5.60 -5.06 12.31
CA VAL A 142 -4.98 -5.17 10.99
C VAL A 142 -5.98 -4.72 9.94
N LEU A 143 -5.58 -3.80 9.06
CA LEU A 143 -6.39 -3.32 7.94
C LEU A 143 -6.07 -4.07 6.65
N LEU A 144 -4.79 -4.27 6.37
CA LEU A 144 -4.30 -4.86 5.14
C LEU A 144 -3.30 -5.96 5.43
N GLN A 145 -3.38 -7.03 4.64
CA GLN A 145 -2.45 -8.16 4.71
C GLN A 145 -1.88 -8.52 3.34
N SER A 146 -0.71 -9.13 3.34
CA SER A 146 -0.12 -9.78 2.17
C SER A 146 -0.81 -11.10 1.87
N SER A 147 -0.43 -11.75 0.77
CA SER A 147 -0.91 -13.11 0.47
C SER A 147 -0.24 -14.16 1.38
N GLU A 148 -0.89 -15.32 1.53
CA GLU A 148 -0.32 -16.48 2.28
C GLU A 148 0.99 -17.02 1.70
N THR A 149 1.30 -16.70 0.45
CA THR A 149 2.50 -17.13 -0.26
C THR A 149 3.64 -16.11 -0.21
N THR A 150 3.46 -14.98 0.47
CA THR A 150 4.54 -14.04 0.71
C THR A 150 5.48 -14.54 1.80
N SER A 151 6.69 -14.02 1.80
CA SER A 151 7.66 -14.22 2.85
C SER A 151 8.36 -12.90 3.17
N VAL A 152 9.18 -12.87 4.22
CA VAL A 152 9.93 -11.67 4.61
C VAL A 152 11.40 -11.91 4.38
N ILE A 153 12.07 -10.92 3.78
CA ILE A 153 13.52 -10.92 3.60
C ILE A 153 14.14 -9.83 4.48
N PRO A 154 15.02 -10.18 5.42
CA PRO A 154 15.76 -9.21 6.21
C PRO A 154 16.62 -8.30 5.32
N TYR A 155 16.77 -7.02 5.65
CA TYR A 155 17.56 -6.07 4.87
C TYR A 155 19.00 -6.53 4.62
N GLU A 156 19.60 -7.25 5.57
CA GLU A 156 20.93 -7.82 5.43
C GLU A 156 21.03 -8.87 4.31
N SER A 157 19.91 -9.50 3.97
CA SER A 157 19.83 -10.59 2.98
C SER A 157 19.33 -10.13 1.60
N GLU A 158 18.87 -8.90 1.43
CA GLU A 158 18.29 -8.39 0.17
C GLU A 158 19.27 -8.44 -1.02
N SER A 159 20.58 -8.40 -0.77
CA SER A 159 21.60 -8.48 -1.82
C SER A 159 21.80 -9.89 -2.41
N ASP A 160 21.24 -10.93 -1.80
CA ASP A 160 21.42 -12.34 -2.20
C ASP A 160 20.08 -13.10 -2.37
N LEU A 161 19.14 -12.49 -3.06
CA LEU A 161 17.82 -13.08 -3.35
C LEU A 161 17.88 -14.44 -4.06
N GLU A 162 18.90 -14.68 -4.87
CA GLU A 162 19.03 -15.94 -5.63
C GLU A 162 19.30 -17.16 -4.72
N ASN A 163 19.99 -16.95 -3.61
CA ASN A 163 20.30 -18.00 -2.64
C ASN A 163 19.44 -17.96 -1.39
N TRP A 164 18.61 -16.93 -1.25
CA TRP A 164 17.74 -16.79 -0.10
C TRP A 164 16.58 -17.80 -0.15
N THR A 165 16.27 -18.40 0.98
CA THR A 165 15.16 -19.34 1.14
C THR A 165 14.19 -18.82 2.20
N PRO A 166 12.88 -18.82 1.92
CA PRO A 166 11.87 -18.44 2.92
C PRO A 166 11.97 -19.26 4.20
N GLU A 167 12.04 -18.59 5.35
CA GLU A 167 11.95 -19.22 6.67
C GLU A 167 10.51 -19.22 7.21
N GLU A 168 9.72 -18.21 6.82
CA GLU A 168 8.35 -18.01 7.25
C GLU A 168 7.49 -17.56 6.06
N TYR A 169 6.22 -17.96 6.07
CA TYR A 169 5.23 -17.56 5.07
C TYR A 169 4.10 -16.76 5.70
N GLY A 170 3.53 -15.84 4.91
CA GLY A 170 2.46 -14.95 5.30
C GLY A 170 1.15 -15.65 5.70
N PRO A 171 0.09 -14.88 5.92
CA PRO A 171 0.03 -13.44 5.60
C PRO A 171 0.75 -12.57 6.62
N PHE A 172 1.35 -11.46 6.16
CA PHE A 172 1.98 -10.43 7.00
C PHE A 172 1.11 -9.17 6.97
N SER A 173 1.03 -8.46 8.10
CA SER A 173 0.29 -7.20 8.16
C SER A 173 1.05 -6.11 7.39
N LEU A 174 0.32 -5.41 6.52
CA LEU A 174 0.84 -4.31 5.68
C LEU A 174 0.25 -2.95 6.04
N ALA A 175 -0.86 -2.95 6.78
CA ALA A 175 -1.40 -1.75 7.42
C ALA A 175 -2.08 -2.11 8.73
N ILE A 176 -1.84 -1.29 9.76
CA ILE A 176 -2.41 -1.44 11.10
C ILE A 176 -3.07 -0.12 11.49
N LEU A 177 -4.29 -0.23 12.03
CA LEU A 177 -5.00 0.85 12.68
C LEU A 177 -4.83 0.70 14.19
N SER A 178 -4.38 1.76 14.84
CA SER A 178 -4.35 1.90 16.29
C SER A 178 -5.27 3.04 16.70
N LYS A 179 -6.21 2.77 17.60
CA LYS A 179 -7.20 3.73 18.11
C LYS A 179 -7.04 3.94 19.59
N LYS A 180 -6.97 5.19 20.01
CA LYS A 180 -7.06 5.61 21.40
C LYS A 180 -8.43 6.21 21.66
N SER A 181 -9.16 5.64 22.62
CA SER A 181 -10.49 6.09 23.01
C SER A 181 -10.43 7.02 24.21
N PHE A 182 -11.18 8.12 24.17
CA PHE A 182 -11.29 9.07 25.26
C PHE A 182 -12.61 8.91 26.04
N GLU A 183 -12.69 9.46 27.24
CA GLU A 183 -13.85 9.34 28.13
C GLU A 183 -15.15 9.93 27.53
N ASP A 184 -15.02 10.91 26.64
CA ASP A 184 -16.17 11.55 25.93
C ASP A 184 -16.64 10.76 24.70
N GLY A 185 -16.00 9.63 24.40
CA GLY A 185 -16.33 8.75 23.27
C GLY A 185 -15.64 9.13 21.96
N LYS A 186 -14.83 10.18 21.93
CA LYS A 186 -13.98 10.51 20.79
C LYS A 186 -12.79 9.57 20.67
N THR A 187 -12.16 9.54 19.51
CA THR A 187 -11.01 8.67 19.24
C THR A 187 -9.95 9.41 18.45
N SER A 188 -8.69 9.35 18.88
CA SER A 188 -7.55 9.66 18.01
C SER A 188 -6.90 8.37 17.53
N GLN A 189 -6.21 8.42 16.39
CA GLN A 189 -5.75 7.19 15.78
C GLN A 189 -4.45 7.36 14.99
N ILE A 190 -3.71 6.26 14.89
CA ILE A 190 -2.59 6.11 13.98
C ILE A 190 -2.95 5.02 12.98
N VAL A 191 -2.81 5.33 11.69
CA VAL A 191 -2.84 4.30 10.64
C VAL A 191 -1.43 4.19 10.07
N ALA A 192 -0.77 3.08 10.35
CA ALA A 192 0.55 2.79 9.81
C ALA A 192 0.45 1.90 8.57
N TYR A 193 1.19 2.26 7.54
CA TYR A 193 1.32 1.53 6.28
C TYR A 193 2.76 1.11 6.07
N GLY A 194 2.99 -0.12 5.64
CA GLY A 194 4.32 -0.67 5.38
C GLY A 194 4.99 -0.14 4.11
N SER A 195 4.27 0.57 3.24
CA SER A 195 4.78 1.00 1.93
C SER A 195 4.47 2.46 1.62
N SER A 196 5.49 3.28 1.47
CA SER A 196 5.37 4.64 0.92
C SER A 196 5.18 4.63 -0.60
N VAL A 197 5.68 3.59 -1.30
CA VAL A 197 5.56 3.41 -2.76
C VAL A 197 4.10 3.24 -3.19
N SER A 198 3.24 2.76 -2.29
CA SER A 198 1.79 2.66 -2.52
C SER A 198 1.11 4.02 -2.83
N LEU A 199 1.75 5.14 -2.46
CA LEU A 199 1.34 6.52 -2.78
C LEU A 199 1.95 7.06 -4.08
N SER A 200 2.69 6.26 -4.84
CA SER A 200 3.31 6.74 -6.08
C SER A 200 2.28 7.16 -7.12
N ASP A 201 2.59 8.19 -7.90
CA ASP A 201 1.71 8.68 -8.98
C ASP A 201 1.34 7.58 -9.97
N SER A 202 2.25 6.64 -10.23
CA SER A 202 2.01 5.51 -11.13
C SER A 202 0.92 4.57 -10.63
N LEU A 203 0.78 4.37 -9.32
CA LEU A 203 -0.27 3.56 -8.72
C LEU A 203 -1.57 4.36 -8.53
N LEU A 204 -1.46 5.59 -8.04
CA LEU A 204 -2.64 6.44 -7.79
C LEU A 204 -3.35 6.86 -9.08
N SER A 205 -2.65 6.97 -10.20
CA SER A 205 -3.25 7.26 -11.52
C SER A 205 -3.60 6.01 -12.33
N SER A 206 -3.21 4.83 -11.86
CA SER A 206 -3.45 3.56 -12.56
C SER A 206 -4.92 3.14 -12.46
N GLY A 207 -5.54 2.82 -13.57
CA GLY A 207 -6.87 2.18 -13.57
C GLY A 207 -6.83 0.68 -13.26
N SER A 208 -5.64 0.10 -13.07
CA SER A 208 -5.44 -1.34 -12.79
C SER A 208 -5.39 -1.65 -11.30
N PHE A 209 -5.22 -0.62 -10.45
CA PHE A 209 -5.14 -0.75 -9.00
C PHE A 209 -6.10 0.22 -8.31
N SER A 210 -6.63 -0.20 -7.17
CA SER A 210 -7.57 0.58 -6.35
C SER A 210 -6.90 1.48 -5.32
N ASN A 211 -5.58 1.70 -5.41
CA ASN A 211 -4.84 2.49 -4.41
C ASN A 211 -5.42 3.89 -4.20
N ALA A 212 -5.77 4.60 -5.27
CA ALA A 212 -6.38 5.93 -5.16
C ALA A 212 -7.74 5.88 -4.47
N ASP A 213 -8.60 4.93 -4.84
CA ASP A 213 -9.93 4.76 -4.25
C ASP A 213 -9.83 4.39 -2.77
N TYR A 214 -8.90 3.49 -2.43
CA TYR A 214 -8.61 3.10 -1.05
C TYR A 214 -8.20 4.30 -0.19
N TYR A 215 -7.18 5.07 -0.60
CA TYR A 215 -6.72 6.21 0.20
C TYR A 215 -7.73 7.35 0.25
N LEU A 216 -8.52 7.57 -0.80
CA LEU A 216 -9.62 8.52 -0.76
C LEU A 216 -10.72 8.08 0.20
N SER A 217 -11.05 6.78 0.22
CA SER A 217 -12.00 6.22 1.19
C SER A 217 -11.50 6.43 2.63
N VAL A 218 -10.24 6.08 2.89
CA VAL A 218 -9.60 6.31 4.20
C VAL A 218 -9.72 7.78 4.62
N LEU A 219 -9.31 8.71 3.77
CA LEU A 219 -9.37 10.14 4.08
C LEU A 219 -10.80 10.65 4.29
N ASN A 220 -11.76 10.21 3.46
CA ASN A 220 -13.17 10.59 3.61
C ASN A 220 -13.74 10.09 4.95
N THR A 221 -13.45 8.85 5.32
CA THR A 221 -13.87 8.27 6.61
C THR A 221 -13.26 9.04 7.79
N LEU A 222 -11.94 9.29 7.74
CA LEU A 222 -11.21 10.00 8.79
C LEU A 222 -11.63 11.47 8.97
N THR A 223 -12.13 12.10 7.91
CA THR A 223 -12.60 13.50 7.94
C THR A 223 -14.13 13.61 7.97
N HIS A 224 -14.83 12.50 8.28
CA HIS A 224 -16.30 12.44 8.37
C HIS A 224 -17.04 12.97 7.13
N ARG A 225 -16.46 12.75 5.93
CA ARG A 225 -17.06 13.17 4.65
C ARG A 225 -17.87 12.02 4.03
N GLU A 226 -19.04 11.74 4.57
CA GLU A 226 -19.89 10.60 4.18
C GLU A 226 -20.49 10.66 2.76
N ASN A 227 -20.46 11.81 2.06
CA ASN A 227 -21.17 12.01 0.79
C ASN A 227 -20.30 12.51 -0.36
N VAL A 228 -18.99 12.28 -0.33
CA VAL A 228 -18.14 12.65 -1.46
C VAL A 228 -18.13 11.50 -2.47
N ILE A 229 -18.90 11.63 -3.55
CA ILE A 229 -18.72 10.77 -4.73
C ILE A 229 -17.31 11.07 -5.24
N ALA A 230 -16.38 10.14 -5.00
CA ALA A 230 -15.05 10.20 -5.58
C ALA A 230 -15.19 10.05 -7.10
N ILE A 231 -15.28 11.18 -7.80
CA ILE A 231 -15.21 11.16 -9.27
C ILE A 231 -13.74 10.90 -9.61
N GLN A 232 -13.37 9.63 -9.73
CA GLN A 232 -12.09 9.29 -10.31
C GLN A 232 -12.03 9.92 -11.71
N SER A 233 -11.06 10.78 -11.94
CA SER A 233 -10.76 11.25 -13.28
C SER A 233 -10.28 10.03 -14.08
N LYS A 234 -11.19 9.45 -14.85
CA LYS A 234 -10.88 8.32 -15.75
C LYS A 234 -9.91 8.85 -16.79
N THR A 235 -8.63 8.65 -16.56
CA THR A 235 -7.63 8.88 -17.60
C THR A 235 -7.96 7.93 -18.75
N LEU A 236 -8.39 8.48 -19.88
CA LEU A 236 -8.60 7.75 -21.14
C LEU A 236 -7.26 7.31 -21.79
N GLY A 237 -6.17 7.34 -21.05
CA GLY A 237 -4.86 6.83 -21.43
C GLY A 237 -4.72 5.39 -20.98
N GLY A 238 -4.53 4.51 -21.95
CA GLY A 238 -4.42 3.06 -21.93
C GLY A 238 -4.41 2.38 -20.56
N GLN A 239 -5.43 1.58 -20.27
CA GLN A 239 -5.41 0.67 -19.14
C GLN A 239 -4.14 -0.19 -19.24
N GLU A 240 -3.22 0.00 -18.31
CA GLU A 240 -2.14 -0.96 -18.13
C GLU A 240 -2.79 -2.27 -17.69
N LEU A 241 -2.69 -3.27 -18.54
CA LEU A 241 -3.15 -4.62 -18.20
C LEU A 241 -2.24 -5.15 -17.09
N GLY A 242 -2.74 -5.25 -15.88
CA GLY A 242 -2.07 -5.91 -14.74
C GLY A 242 -1.90 -7.41 -14.99
N LEU A 243 -1.08 -7.76 -15.98
CA LEU A 243 -0.83 -9.15 -16.35
C LEU A 243 0.29 -9.71 -15.46
N ASN A 244 0.03 -10.86 -14.84
CA ASN A 244 1.10 -11.60 -14.19
C ASN A 244 2.07 -12.22 -15.22
N THR A 245 3.27 -12.57 -14.78
CA THR A 245 4.34 -13.11 -15.63
C THR A 245 3.88 -14.33 -16.45
N ALA A 246 3.06 -15.22 -15.87
CA ALA A 246 2.53 -16.39 -16.56
C ALA A 246 1.55 -16.00 -17.67
N GLN A 247 0.71 -14.99 -17.47
CA GLN A 247 -0.22 -14.49 -18.48
C GLN A 247 0.54 -13.84 -19.65
N VAL A 248 1.55 -13.02 -19.36
CA VAL A 248 2.41 -12.43 -20.39
C VAL A 248 3.10 -13.51 -21.23
N PHE A 249 3.64 -14.53 -20.56
CA PHE A 249 4.29 -15.65 -21.23
C PHE A 249 3.32 -16.45 -22.13
N LEU A 250 2.12 -16.76 -21.63
CA LEU A 250 1.09 -17.49 -22.41
C LEU A 250 0.62 -16.70 -23.63
N ILE A 251 0.41 -15.40 -23.48
CA ILE A 251 0.01 -14.52 -24.59
C ILE A 251 1.15 -14.46 -25.63
N GLY A 252 2.38 -14.23 -25.18
CA GLY A 252 3.55 -14.18 -26.07
C GLY A 252 3.76 -15.50 -26.84
N LEU A 253 3.67 -16.64 -26.16
CA LEU A 253 3.77 -17.97 -26.76
C LEU A 253 2.66 -18.24 -27.80
N SER A 254 1.44 -17.80 -27.49
CA SER A 254 0.30 -17.93 -28.40
C SER A 254 0.53 -17.17 -29.70
N PHE A 255 1.02 -15.93 -29.65
CA PHE A 255 1.36 -15.16 -30.84
C PHE A 255 2.55 -15.74 -31.61
N MET A 256 3.58 -16.22 -30.91
CA MET A 256 4.76 -16.85 -31.51
C MET A 256 4.41 -18.08 -32.37
N ILE A 257 3.38 -18.85 -31.97
CA ILE A 257 2.93 -20.05 -32.68
C ILE A 257 1.90 -19.70 -33.75
N ALA A 258 0.89 -18.88 -33.42
CA ALA A 258 -0.25 -18.58 -34.29
C ALA A 258 0.17 -17.81 -35.56
N VAL A 259 1.04 -16.81 -35.43
CA VAL A 259 1.44 -15.98 -36.56
C VAL A 259 2.16 -16.77 -37.67
N PRO A 260 3.19 -17.63 -37.36
CA PRO A 260 3.81 -18.46 -38.38
C PRO A 260 2.84 -19.46 -39.06
N ILE A 261 1.95 -20.09 -38.25
CA ILE A 261 0.95 -21.04 -38.84
C ILE A 261 0.03 -20.34 -39.81
N ILE A 262 -0.50 -19.16 -39.49
CA ILE A 262 -1.38 -18.39 -40.35
C ILE A 262 -0.64 -17.99 -41.64
N THR A 263 0.60 -17.51 -41.54
CA THR A 263 1.39 -17.08 -42.70
C THR A 263 1.75 -18.26 -43.60
N LEU A 264 2.11 -19.41 -43.06
CA LEU A 264 2.37 -20.64 -43.81
C LEU A 264 1.08 -21.13 -44.50
N GLY A 265 -0.03 -21.15 -43.77
CA GLY A 265 -1.33 -21.55 -44.33
C GLY A 265 -1.78 -20.65 -45.48
N PHE A 266 -1.61 -19.35 -45.33
CA PHE A 266 -1.91 -18.38 -46.38
C PHE A 266 -0.98 -18.52 -47.60
N GLY A 267 0.31 -18.74 -47.35
CA GLY A 267 1.30 -19.01 -48.42
C GLY A 267 0.98 -20.27 -49.21
N MET A 268 0.63 -21.37 -48.52
CA MET A 268 0.22 -22.64 -49.13
C MET A 268 -1.07 -22.49 -49.93
N TYR A 269 -2.06 -21.75 -49.40
CA TYR A 269 -3.30 -21.46 -50.14
C TYR A 269 -3.04 -20.72 -51.45
N LEU A 270 -2.21 -19.68 -51.43
CA LEU A 270 -1.86 -18.92 -52.66
C LEU A 270 -1.07 -19.79 -53.63
N TRP A 271 -0.18 -20.63 -53.15
CA TRP A 271 0.59 -21.55 -54.01
C TRP A 271 -0.32 -22.56 -54.72
N LEU A 272 -1.25 -23.20 -53.97
CA LEU A 272 -2.23 -24.14 -54.53
C LEU A 272 -3.17 -23.47 -55.54
N LYS A 273 -3.62 -22.24 -55.26
CA LYS A 273 -4.47 -21.46 -56.19
C LYS A 273 -3.76 -21.16 -57.52
N ARG A 274 -2.46 -20.80 -57.46
CA ARG A 274 -1.65 -20.55 -58.66
C ARG A 274 -1.34 -21.81 -59.48
N ARG A 275 -1.24 -22.95 -58.78
CA ARG A 275 -0.97 -24.22 -59.46
C ARG A 275 -2.18 -24.77 -60.21
N ASN A 276 -3.39 -24.46 -59.77
CA ASN A 276 -4.66 -24.93 -60.36
C ASN A 276 -5.33 -23.91 -61.30
N ALA A 277 -4.69 -22.77 -61.54
CA ALA A 277 -5.05 -21.79 -62.55
C ALA A 277 -4.10 -21.90 -63.77
#